data_2aac36983fb812cadc966b198debe0e0
#
_entry.id   2aac36983fb812cadc966b198debe0e0
#
_cell.length_a   1.000
_cell.length_b   1.000
_cell.length_c   1.000
_cell.angle_alpha   90.00
_cell.angle_beta   90.00
_cell.angle_gamma   90.00
#
_symmetry.space_group_name_H-M   'P 1'
#
loop_
_entity.id
_entity.type
_entity.pdbx_description
1 polymer ?
#
loop_
_entity_poly.entity_id
_entity_poly.type
_entity_poly.pdbx_seq_one_letter_code
_entity_poly.pdbx_strand_id
1 'polypeptide(L)'
;MIAEFMTFRHKRRGRRRARRVTRRVTHSSFPKAKLPFKRRFYYEKLNYNTSNWALMLMAGRCKSPISRDGRLFRRHFRVPYPIFQQIVSLTREKMWYKETDGIGRPSAPLELKILGVLRVLGRGMCFDGIAELTNISEEAIRVFFHSFCKNFSTELFSTYCKSPETDEEIKKVTNVYERLGLPGCVGSTDCVHIRQVILLTPSTILL
;
A
#
# COMPACT_ATOMS: atom_id res chain seq x y z
N MET A 1 40.47 41.93 13.19
CA MET A 1 40.94 41.20 12.00
C MET A 1 39.80 41.20 11.01
N ILE A 2 40.00 41.89 9.96
CA ILE A 2 39.09 42.55 9.05
C ILE A 2 38.75 41.55 7.93
N ALA A 3 37.43 41.27 7.77
CA ALA A 3 36.94 40.46 6.66
C ALA A 3 36.67 41.38 5.46
N GLU A 4 37.41 41.18 4.38
CA GLU A 4 37.24 41.87 3.10
C GLU A 4 35.97 41.32 2.38
N PHE A 5 35.02 42.22 2.16
CA PHE A 5 33.87 42.01 1.30
C PHE A 5 34.25 42.19 -0.15
N MET A 6 34.34 41.12 -0.92
CA MET A 6 34.45 41.20 -2.38
C MET A 6 33.06 41.53 -2.99
N THR A 7 32.93 42.76 -3.45
CA THR A 7 31.82 43.23 -4.26
C THR A 7 31.93 42.76 -5.70
N PHE A 8 31.10 41.83 -6.11
CA PHE A 8 31.00 41.39 -7.52
C PHE A 8 30.16 42.38 -8.33
N ARG A 9 30.82 43.19 -9.15
CA ARG A 9 30.18 44.08 -10.12
C ARG A 9 29.65 43.27 -11.30
N HIS A 10 28.33 43.09 -11.38
CA HIS A 10 27.68 42.57 -12.56
C HIS A 10 27.66 43.58 -13.72
N LYS A 11 28.47 43.31 -14.74
CA LYS A 11 28.41 43.99 -16.05
C LYS A 11 27.11 43.57 -16.75
N ARG A 12 26.18 44.50 -16.88
CA ARG A 12 25.00 44.36 -17.75
C ARG A 12 25.45 44.32 -19.20
N ARG A 13 25.48 43.13 -19.81
CA ARG A 13 25.60 42.98 -21.27
C ARG A 13 24.20 43.15 -21.89
N GLY A 14 24.03 44.19 -22.69
CA GLY A 14 22.83 44.48 -23.48
C GLY A 14 22.50 43.30 -24.39
N ARG A 15 21.37 42.68 -24.17
CA ARG A 15 20.81 41.69 -25.06
C ARG A 15 20.16 42.38 -26.24
N ARG A 16 20.78 42.31 -27.40
CA ARG A 16 20.15 42.65 -28.70
C ARG A 16 18.92 41.74 -28.88
N ARG A 17 17.74 42.37 -28.97
CA ARG A 17 16.49 41.71 -29.34
C ARG A 17 16.61 41.19 -30.79
N ALA A 18 16.87 39.90 -30.94
CA ALA A 18 16.67 39.22 -32.20
C ALA A 18 15.16 39.12 -32.45
N ARG A 19 14.67 39.82 -33.49
CA ARG A 19 13.30 39.67 -33.98
C ARG A 19 13.10 38.24 -34.43
N ARG A 20 12.38 37.46 -33.64
CA ARG A 20 11.95 36.11 -33.97
C ARG A 20 10.84 36.24 -35.01
N VAL A 21 11.20 36.03 -36.29
CA VAL A 21 10.23 35.85 -37.36
C VAL A 21 9.52 34.54 -37.07
N THR A 22 8.32 34.62 -36.51
CA THR A 22 7.44 33.46 -36.32
C THR A 22 6.92 33.07 -37.71
N ARG A 23 7.61 32.11 -38.31
CA ARG A 23 7.09 31.40 -39.48
C ARG A 23 5.82 30.71 -39.03
N ARG A 24 4.62 31.24 -39.45
CA ARG A 24 3.36 30.54 -39.29
C ARG A 24 3.49 29.23 -40.04
N VAL A 25 3.72 28.14 -39.33
CA VAL A 25 3.54 26.79 -39.88
C VAL A 25 2.04 26.63 -40.02
N THR A 26 1.57 26.74 -41.26
CA THR A 26 0.21 26.31 -41.61
C THR A 26 0.13 24.83 -41.28
N HIS A 27 -0.60 24.50 -40.25
CA HIS A 27 -0.96 23.13 -39.97
C HIS A 27 -1.74 22.60 -41.17
N SER A 28 -1.05 21.87 -42.06
CA SER A 28 -1.74 21.00 -42.99
C SER A 28 -2.59 20.04 -42.15
N SER A 29 -3.90 20.13 -42.29
CA SER A 29 -4.86 19.22 -41.69
C SER A 29 -4.65 17.85 -42.33
N PHE A 30 -3.69 17.08 -41.77
CA PHE A 30 -3.69 15.65 -42.04
C PHE A 30 -5.02 15.14 -41.50
N PRO A 31 -5.82 14.42 -42.30
CA PRO A 31 -7.00 13.77 -41.81
C PRO A 31 -6.51 12.86 -40.67
N LYS A 32 -6.89 13.19 -39.43
CA LYS A 32 -6.68 12.29 -38.30
C LYS A 32 -7.45 11.03 -38.62
N ALA A 33 -6.80 10.08 -39.28
CA ALA A 33 -7.30 8.74 -39.40
C ALA A 33 -7.63 8.35 -37.96
N LYS A 34 -8.92 8.32 -37.62
CA LYS A 34 -9.40 7.70 -36.38
C LYS A 34 -9.07 6.22 -36.54
N LEU A 35 -7.81 5.88 -36.20
CA LEU A 35 -7.47 4.49 -35.97
C LEU A 35 -8.53 4.01 -34.98
N PRO A 36 -9.31 2.99 -35.32
CA PRO A 36 -10.21 2.42 -34.38
C PRO A 36 -9.32 2.01 -33.23
N PHE A 37 -9.41 2.78 -32.14
CA PHE A 37 -8.78 2.40 -30.88
C PHE A 37 -9.49 1.11 -30.49
N LYS A 38 -9.07 0.01 -31.12
CA LYS A 38 -9.40 -1.32 -30.62
C LYS A 38 -8.82 -1.30 -29.23
N ARG A 39 -9.65 -0.98 -28.25
CA ARG A 39 -9.47 -1.39 -26.89
C ARG A 39 -9.45 -2.94 -26.90
N ARG A 40 -8.45 -3.53 -27.49
CA ARG A 40 -7.97 -4.82 -27.08
C ARG A 40 -7.37 -4.60 -25.70
N PHE A 41 -8.24 -4.27 -24.75
CA PHE A 41 -7.93 -4.71 -23.42
C PHE A 41 -7.80 -6.22 -23.55
N TYR A 42 -6.60 -6.69 -23.33
CA TYR A 42 -6.34 -8.06 -23.01
C TYR A 42 -7.11 -8.37 -21.73
N TYR A 43 -8.40 -8.54 -21.84
CA TYR A 43 -9.17 -9.34 -20.92
C TYR A 43 -8.97 -10.80 -21.37
N GLU A 44 -7.74 -11.25 -21.49
CA GLU A 44 -7.46 -12.61 -21.11
C GLU A 44 -8.02 -12.71 -19.70
N LYS A 45 -9.04 -13.56 -19.55
CA LYS A 45 -9.62 -13.84 -18.23
C LYS A 45 -8.45 -14.14 -17.33
N LEU A 46 -8.04 -13.16 -16.52
CA LEU A 46 -6.91 -13.33 -15.62
C LEU A 46 -7.25 -14.57 -14.79
N ASN A 47 -6.62 -15.68 -15.10
CA ASN A 47 -6.86 -16.92 -14.40
C ASN A 47 -6.11 -16.85 -13.08
N TYR A 48 -6.77 -16.35 -12.06
CA TYR A 48 -6.23 -16.24 -10.71
C TYR A 48 -5.72 -17.58 -10.19
N ASN A 49 -6.33 -18.70 -10.62
CA ASN A 49 -5.98 -20.04 -10.16
C ASN A 49 -4.61 -20.52 -10.65
N THR A 50 -4.08 -19.93 -11.70
CA THR A 50 -2.73 -20.24 -12.22
C THR A 50 -1.64 -19.41 -11.55
N SER A 51 -2.01 -18.46 -10.70
CA SER A 51 -1.04 -17.63 -9.98
C SER A 51 -0.23 -18.45 -8.97
N ASN A 52 1.02 -18.09 -8.75
CA ASN A 52 1.92 -18.79 -7.83
C ASN A 52 1.32 -18.92 -6.41
N TRP A 53 0.62 -17.91 -5.94
CA TRP A 53 0.02 -17.94 -4.61
C TRP A 53 -1.26 -18.78 -4.57
N ALA A 54 -2.05 -18.80 -5.63
CA ALA A 54 -3.20 -19.71 -5.72
C ALA A 54 -2.76 -21.15 -5.68
N LEU A 55 -1.73 -21.51 -6.46
CA LEU A 55 -1.15 -22.86 -6.47
C LEU A 55 -0.61 -23.26 -5.08
N MET A 56 0.03 -22.33 -4.39
CA MET A 56 0.52 -22.54 -3.01
C MET A 56 -0.65 -22.82 -2.04
N LEU A 57 -1.74 -22.05 -2.12
CA LEU A 57 -2.93 -22.24 -1.29
C LEU A 57 -3.64 -23.57 -1.61
N MET A 58 -3.79 -23.90 -2.89
CA MET A 58 -4.40 -25.16 -3.35
C MET A 58 -3.61 -26.38 -2.91
N ALA A 59 -2.28 -26.32 -2.94
CA ALA A 59 -1.42 -27.40 -2.47
C ALA A 59 -1.60 -27.70 -0.98
N GLY A 60 -2.14 -26.78 -0.20
CA GLY A 60 -2.49 -26.97 1.20
C GLY A 60 -1.33 -27.24 2.16
N ARG A 61 -0.09 -27.30 1.67
CA ARG A 61 1.10 -27.61 2.47
C ARG A 61 1.45 -26.56 3.52
N CYS A 62 1.00 -25.33 3.32
CA CYS A 62 1.22 -24.22 4.24
C CYS A 62 0.31 -24.24 5.48
N LYS A 63 -0.69 -25.14 5.54
CA LYS A 63 -1.66 -25.23 6.64
C LYS A 63 -1.02 -25.58 7.97
N SER A 64 -0.02 -26.45 7.96
CA SER A 64 0.72 -26.81 9.16
C SER A 64 1.83 -25.78 9.46
N PRO A 65 1.79 -25.08 10.60
CA PRO A 65 2.80 -24.08 10.95
C PRO A 65 4.21 -24.65 11.14
N ILE A 66 4.31 -25.93 11.49
CA ILE A 66 5.57 -26.64 11.75
C ILE A 66 6.22 -27.11 10.44
N SER A 67 5.44 -27.31 9.38
CA SER A 67 5.95 -27.74 8.07
C SER A 67 6.93 -26.74 7.48
N ARG A 68 7.79 -27.20 6.56
CA ARG A 68 8.67 -26.31 5.80
C ARG A 68 7.89 -25.22 5.09
N ASP A 69 6.78 -25.59 4.46
CA ASP A 69 5.95 -24.67 3.68
C ASP A 69 5.18 -23.70 4.60
N GLY A 70 4.75 -24.13 5.80
CA GLY A 70 4.15 -23.27 6.80
C GLY A 70 5.13 -22.22 7.37
N ARG A 71 6.39 -22.63 7.61
CA ARG A 71 7.46 -21.68 8.00
C ARG A 71 7.76 -20.69 6.88
N LEU A 72 7.77 -21.17 5.62
CA LEU A 72 7.97 -20.33 4.44
C LEU A 72 6.81 -19.34 4.28
N PHE A 73 5.57 -19.78 4.46
CA PHE A 73 4.38 -18.92 4.47
C PHE A 73 4.51 -17.79 5.51
N ARG A 74 4.82 -18.14 6.77
CA ARG A 74 5.04 -17.15 7.83
C ARG A 74 6.19 -16.20 7.50
N ARG A 75 7.27 -16.68 6.89
CA ARG A 75 8.39 -15.83 6.44
C ARG A 75 7.94 -14.84 5.37
N HIS A 76 7.05 -15.25 4.44
CA HIS A 76 6.60 -14.41 3.34
C HIS A 76 5.55 -13.38 3.76
N PHE A 77 4.59 -13.79 4.59
CA PHE A 77 3.42 -12.99 4.92
C PHE A 77 3.41 -12.45 6.35
N ARG A 78 4.42 -12.79 7.15
CA ARG A 78 4.62 -12.35 8.55
C ARG A 78 3.58 -12.86 9.55
N VAL A 79 2.59 -13.61 9.10
CA VAL A 79 1.59 -14.28 9.94
C VAL A 79 1.57 -15.77 9.65
N PRO A 80 1.30 -16.65 10.63
CA PRO A 80 1.07 -18.06 10.39
C PRO A 80 -0.26 -18.28 9.67
N TYR A 81 -0.37 -19.41 8.94
CA TYR A 81 -1.56 -19.72 8.14
C TYR A 81 -2.89 -19.69 8.93
N PRO A 82 -2.99 -20.17 10.19
CA PRO A 82 -4.23 -20.07 10.96
C PRO A 82 -4.69 -18.62 11.19
N ILE A 83 -3.76 -17.70 11.47
CA ILE A 83 -4.08 -16.27 11.62
C ILE A 83 -4.54 -15.68 10.29
N PHE A 84 -3.91 -16.05 9.18
CA PHE A 84 -4.36 -15.66 7.86
C PHE A 84 -5.82 -16.09 7.61
N GLN A 85 -6.19 -17.33 7.99
CA GLN A 85 -7.57 -17.81 7.86
C GLN A 85 -8.55 -17.01 8.72
N GLN A 86 -8.16 -16.64 9.96
CA GLN A 86 -8.98 -15.77 10.81
C GLN A 86 -9.22 -14.40 10.17
N ILE A 87 -8.19 -13.81 9.54
CA ILE A 87 -8.31 -12.54 8.82
C ILE A 87 -9.29 -12.69 7.64
N VAL A 88 -9.19 -13.78 6.87
CA VAL A 88 -10.11 -14.06 5.77
C VAL A 88 -11.54 -14.18 6.27
N SER A 89 -11.78 -14.95 7.34
CA SER A 89 -13.10 -15.13 7.94
C SER A 89 -13.69 -13.83 8.45
N LEU A 90 -12.91 -13.04 9.19
CA LEU A 90 -13.30 -11.72 9.67
C LEU A 90 -13.69 -10.77 8.51
N THR A 91 -12.90 -10.77 7.44
CA THR A 91 -13.16 -9.91 6.27
C THR A 91 -14.47 -10.29 5.57
N ARG A 92 -14.81 -11.58 5.54
CA ARG A 92 -16.09 -12.05 5.00
C ARG A 92 -17.25 -11.72 5.93
N GLU A 93 -17.11 -11.99 7.20
CA GLU A 93 -18.12 -11.71 8.23
C GLU A 93 -18.51 -10.22 8.26
N LYS A 94 -17.51 -9.35 8.23
CA LYS A 94 -17.69 -7.88 8.24
C LYS A 94 -18.04 -7.31 6.86
N MET A 95 -18.19 -8.13 5.83
CA MET A 95 -18.55 -7.73 4.47
C MET A 95 -17.60 -6.66 3.85
N TRP A 96 -16.31 -6.67 4.22
CA TRP A 96 -15.32 -5.75 3.65
C TRP A 96 -14.87 -6.14 2.23
N TYR A 97 -15.40 -7.21 1.73
CA TYR A 97 -15.13 -7.74 0.41
C TYR A 97 -16.43 -7.96 -0.36
N LYS A 98 -16.45 -7.57 -1.64
CA LYS A 98 -17.55 -7.83 -2.55
C LYS A 98 -17.15 -8.93 -3.52
N GLU A 99 -17.98 -9.97 -3.64
CA GLU A 99 -17.73 -11.10 -4.54
C GLU A 99 -17.86 -10.72 -6.01
N THR A 100 -18.61 -9.64 -6.30
CA THR A 100 -18.78 -9.10 -7.65
C THR A 100 -18.42 -7.62 -7.67
N ASP A 101 -17.92 -7.17 -8.82
CA ASP A 101 -17.73 -5.74 -9.08
C ASP A 101 -19.06 -5.04 -9.37
N GLY A 102 -19.03 -3.71 -9.58
CA GLY A 102 -20.23 -2.91 -9.88
C GLY A 102 -20.93 -3.28 -11.20
N ILE A 103 -20.32 -4.13 -12.02
CA ILE A 103 -20.83 -4.60 -13.32
C ILE A 103 -21.26 -6.07 -13.24
N GLY A 104 -21.18 -6.69 -12.06
CA GLY A 104 -21.55 -8.10 -11.84
C GLY A 104 -20.47 -9.12 -12.23
N ARG A 105 -19.23 -8.69 -12.48
CA ARG A 105 -18.12 -9.61 -12.76
C ARG A 105 -17.58 -10.19 -11.47
N PRO A 106 -17.14 -11.46 -11.44
CA PRO A 106 -16.51 -12.04 -10.26
C PRO A 106 -15.27 -11.24 -9.86
N SER A 107 -15.18 -10.85 -8.61
CA SER A 107 -13.98 -10.24 -8.03
C SER A 107 -12.85 -11.26 -7.96
N ALA A 108 -11.61 -10.75 -7.91
CA ALA A 108 -10.46 -11.60 -7.63
C ALA A 108 -10.62 -12.27 -6.24
N PRO A 109 -10.13 -13.50 -6.06
CA PRO A 109 -10.29 -14.24 -4.80
C PRO A 109 -9.82 -13.45 -3.59
N LEU A 110 -10.62 -13.44 -2.53
CA LEU A 110 -10.33 -12.70 -1.30
C LEU A 110 -9.00 -13.10 -0.69
N GLU A 111 -8.70 -14.40 -0.67
CA GLU A 111 -7.48 -14.95 -0.13
C GLU A 111 -6.24 -14.34 -0.78
N LEU A 112 -6.24 -14.21 -2.11
CA LEU A 112 -5.13 -13.61 -2.85
C LEU A 112 -4.99 -12.12 -2.56
N LYS A 113 -6.11 -11.41 -2.42
CA LYS A 113 -6.10 -9.98 -2.06
C LYS A 113 -5.53 -9.78 -0.66
N ILE A 114 -5.91 -10.61 0.32
CA ILE A 114 -5.37 -10.52 1.69
C ILE A 114 -3.89 -10.88 1.72
N LEU A 115 -3.44 -11.89 0.98
CA LEU A 115 -2.01 -12.18 0.85
C LEU A 115 -1.25 -10.98 0.27
N GLY A 116 -1.84 -10.29 -0.70
CA GLY A 116 -1.29 -9.05 -1.24
C GLY A 116 -1.13 -7.97 -0.17
N VAL A 117 -2.19 -7.72 0.62
CA VAL A 117 -2.14 -6.76 1.74
C VAL A 117 -1.04 -7.12 2.74
N LEU A 118 -1.00 -8.38 3.18
CA LEU A 118 0.01 -8.85 4.13
C LEU A 118 1.44 -8.71 3.58
N ARG A 119 1.61 -8.88 2.27
CA ARG A 119 2.89 -8.73 1.62
C ARG A 119 3.35 -7.27 1.56
N VAL A 120 2.42 -6.33 1.31
CA VAL A 120 2.71 -4.89 1.39
C VAL A 120 3.08 -4.52 2.83
N LEU A 121 2.25 -4.86 3.81
CA LEU A 121 2.46 -4.49 5.21
C LEU A 121 3.73 -5.13 5.80
N GLY A 122 3.97 -6.40 5.49
CA GLY A 122 5.07 -7.16 6.09
C GLY A 122 6.43 -7.01 5.40
N ARG A 123 6.44 -6.55 4.14
CA ARG A 123 7.65 -6.52 3.29
C ARG A 123 7.83 -5.25 2.47
N GLY A 124 6.87 -4.32 2.48
CA GLY A 124 6.94 -3.11 1.66
C GLY A 124 6.94 -3.39 0.15
N MET A 125 6.33 -4.52 -0.28
CA MET A 125 6.29 -4.86 -1.70
C MET A 125 5.38 -3.88 -2.45
N CYS A 126 5.80 -3.43 -3.64
CA CYS A 126 4.98 -2.59 -4.51
C CYS A 126 3.76 -3.37 -5.06
N PHE A 127 2.72 -2.65 -5.42
CA PHE A 127 1.48 -3.26 -5.94
C PHE A 127 1.69 -3.97 -7.27
N ASP A 128 2.56 -3.45 -8.13
CA ASP A 128 2.95 -4.04 -9.40
C ASP A 128 3.54 -5.45 -9.20
N GLY A 129 4.52 -5.60 -8.30
CA GLY A 129 5.10 -6.91 -7.99
C GLY A 129 4.09 -7.91 -7.40
N ILE A 130 3.03 -7.41 -6.71
CA ILE A 130 1.93 -8.29 -6.27
C ILE A 130 1.05 -8.69 -7.45
N ALA A 131 0.80 -7.77 -8.39
CA ALA A 131 0.02 -8.06 -9.59
C ALA A 131 0.64 -9.22 -10.39
N GLU A 132 1.96 -9.22 -10.55
CA GLU A 132 2.70 -10.31 -11.21
C GLU A 132 2.54 -11.67 -10.50
N LEU A 133 2.48 -11.67 -9.17
CA LEU A 133 2.39 -12.90 -8.37
C LEU A 133 0.97 -13.45 -8.23
N THR A 134 -0.05 -12.62 -8.43
CA THR A 134 -1.45 -12.96 -8.16
C THR A 134 -2.34 -12.94 -9.40
N ASN A 135 -1.87 -12.39 -10.50
CA ASN A 135 -2.66 -12.08 -11.69
C ASN A 135 -3.84 -11.11 -11.40
N ILE A 136 -3.75 -10.32 -10.33
CA ILE A 136 -4.74 -9.29 -9.99
C ILE A 136 -4.17 -7.96 -10.45
N SER A 137 -5.00 -7.09 -11.05
CA SER A 137 -4.52 -5.78 -11.48
C SER A 137 -4.01 -4.95 -10.30
N GLU A 138 -2.95 -4.17 -10.53
CA GLU A 138 -2.35 -3.29 -9.52
C GLU A 138 -3.38 -2.39 -8.85
N GLU A 139 -4.26 -1.77 -9.63
CA GLU A 139 -5.32 -0.90 -9.14
C GLU A 139 -6.31 -1.63 -8.22
N ALA A 140 -6.70 -2.87 -8.56
CA ALA A 140 -7.62 -3.64 -7.73
C ALA A 140 -6.97 -4.02 -6.38
N ILE A 141 -5.67 -4.29 -6.37
CA ILE A 141 -4.92 -4.54 -5.12
C ILE A 141 -4.81 -3.26 -4.31
N ARG A 142 -4.46 -2.14 -4.94
CA ARG A 142 -4.29 -0.84 -4.29
C ARG A 142 -5.58 -0.38 -3.60
N VAL A 143 -6.69 -0.41 -4.32
CA VAL A 143 -8.00 -0.02 -3.78
C VAL A 143 -8.39 -0.94 -2.60
N PHE A 144 -8.21 -2.24 -2.76
CA PHE A 144 -8.51 -3.20 -1.69
C PHE A 144 -7.60 -2.98 -0.47
N PHE A 145 -6.31 -2.74 -0.67
CA PHE A 145 -5.34 -2.48 0.39
C PHE A 145 -5.77 -1.31 1.28
N HIS A 146 -6.08 -0.16 0.69
CA HIS A 146 -6.48 1.02 1.45
C HIS A 146 -7.81 0.81 2.20
N SER A 147 -8.80 0.21 1.53
CA SER A 147 -10.08 -0.11 2.16
C SER A 147 -9.92 -1.11 3.32
N PHE A 148 -9.14 -2.17 3.10
CA PHE A 148 -8.87 -3.18 4.11
C PHE A 148 -8.14 -2.57 5.33
N CYS A 149 -7.06 -1.83 5.12
CA CYS A 149 -6.30 -1.22 6.21
C CYS A 149 -7.19 -0.29 7.05
N LYS A 150 -8.02 0.54 6.40
CA LYS A 150 -8.96 1.42 7.10
C LYS A 150 -9.94 0.61 7.95
N ASN A 151 -10.63 -0.36 7.38
CA ASN A 151 -11.64 -1.14 8.06
C ASN A 151 -11.03 -1.98 9.20
N PHE A 152 -9.89 -2.64 8.90
CA PHE A 152 -9.19 -3.49 9.85
C PHE A 152 -8.68 -2.70 11.07
N SER A 153 -8.08 -1.53 10.84
CA SER A 153 -7.61 -0.68 11.94
C SER A 153 -8.77 -0.15 12.78
N THR A 154 -9.86 0.29 12.15
CA THR A 154 -11.04 0.80 12.88
C THR A 154 -11.68 -0.28 13.76
N GLU A 155 -11.83 -1.50 13.24
CA GLU A 155 -12.46 -2.61 13.96
C GLU A 155 -11.62 -3.10 15.14
N LEU A 156 -10.31 -3.20 14.95
CA LEU A 156 -9.43 -3.81 15.93
C LEU A 156 -8.77 -2.82 16.89
N PHE A 157 -8.87 -1.53 16.62
CA PHE A 157 -8.22 -0.50 17.43
C PHE A 157 -8.61 -0.58 18.90
N SER A 158 -9.92 -0.65 19.19
CA SER A 158 -10.43 -0.71 20.55
C SER A 158 -10.00 -1.96 21.33
N THR A 159 -9.75 -3.05 20.61
CA THR A 159 -9.36 -4.33 21.22
C THR A 159 -7.86 -4.43 21.47
N TYR A 160 -7.03 -3.96 20.52
CA TYR A 160 -5.59 -4.20 20.53
C TYR A 160 -4.75 -2.96 20.83
N CYS A 161 -5.29 -1.76 20.62
CA CYS A 161 -4.59 -0.49 20.81
C CYS A 161 -5.15 0.34 21.97
N LYS A 162 -6.03 -0.25 22.79
CA LYS A 162 -6.57 0.40 23.97
C LYS A 162 -5.47 0.61 25.02
N SER A 163 -5.31 1.85 25.45
CA SER A 163 -4.49 2.15 26.63
C SER A 163 -5.22 1.70 27.90
N PRO A 164 -4.51 1.27 28.94
CA PRO A 164 -5.12 0.96 30.23
C PRO A 164 -5.74 2.24 30.82
N GLU A 165 -7.03 2.21 31.13
CA GLU A 165 -7.78 3.36 31.66
C GLU A 165 -8.13 3.19 33.13
N THR A 166 -8.22 1.94 33.62
CA THR A 166 -8.56 1.64 35.01
C THR A 166 -7.31 1.26 35.82
N ASP A 167 -7.35 1.52 37.13
CA ASP A 167 -6.26 1.15 38.04
C ASP A 167 -5.96 -0.35 38.01
N GLU A 168 -6.98 -1.18 37.78
CA GLU A 168 -6.81 -2.63 37.65
C GLU A 168 -6.08 -3.01 36.34
N GLU A 169 -6.38 -2.34 35.24
CA GLU A 169 -5.69 -2.55 33.97
C GLU A 169 -4.24 -2.08 34.06
N ILE A 170 -4.00 -0.92 34.71
CA ILE A 170 -2.65 -0.39 34.96
C ILE A 170 -1.86 -1.37 35.79
N LYS A 171 -2.43 -1.90 36.88
CA LYS A 171 -1.79 -2.92 37.73
C LYS A 171 -1.43 -4.17 36.94
N LYS A 172 -2.32 -4.65 36.06
CA LYS A 172 -2.01 -5.82 35.21
C LYS A 172 -0.80 -5.56 34.32
N VAL A 173 -0.74 -4.39 33.67
CA VAL A 173 0.40 -4.01 32.82
C VAL A 173 1.68 -3.86 33.67
N THR A 174 1.61 -3.14 34.77
CA THR A 174 2.76 -2.94 35.70
C THR A 174 3.32 -4.26 36.16
N ASN A 175 2.47 -5.22 36.57
CA ASN A 175 2.90 -6.55 37.00
C ASN A 175 3.66 -7.33 35.89
N VAL A 176 3.30 -7.13 34.61
CA VAL A 176 4.03 -7.75 33.50
C VAL A 176 5.42 -7.17 33.40
N TYR A 177 5.56 -5.85 33.45
CA TYR A 177 6.87 -5.20 33.41
C TYR A 177 7.73 -5.47 34.64
N GLU A 178 7.13 -5.55 35.82
CA GLU A 178 7.82 -5.92 37.04
C GLU A 178 8.46 -7.31 36.97
N ARG A 179 7.73 -8.30 36.39
CA ARG A 179 8.29 -9.64 36.11
C ARG A 179 9.44 -9.62 35.13
N LEU A 180 9.49 -8.62 34.25
CA LEU A 180 10.60 -8.41 33.33
C LEU A 180 11.76 -7.62 33.93
N GLY A 181 11.71 -7.29 35.24
CA GLY A 181 12.74 -6.52 35.93
C GLY A 181 12.64 -5.00 35.71
N LEU A 182 11.47 -4.50 35.31
CA LEU A 182 11.20 -3.08 35.05
C LEU A 182 10.08 -2.58 35.98
N PRO A 183 10.31 -2.49 37.31
CA PRO A 183 9.29 -2.06 38.26
C PRO A 183 8.88 -0.60 37.99
N GLY A 184 7.56 -0.34 38.07
CA GLY A 184 6.96 0.97 37.81
C GLY A 184 6.80 1.33 36.33
N CYS A 185 7.21 0.47 35.40
CA CYS A 185 6.98 0.67 33.98
C CYS A 185 5.52 0.33 33.63
N VAL A 186 4.84 1.25 32.92
CA VAL A 186 3.45 1.11 32.51
C VAL A 186 3.28 0.91 30.99
N GLY A 187 4.36 0.88 30.26
CA GLY A 187 4.35 0.69 28.81
C GLY A 187 5.70 0.89 28.17
N SER A 188 5.79 0.60 26.89
CA SER A 188 6.95 0.90 26.06
C SER A 188 6.53 1.72 24.85
N THR A 189 7.35 2.69 24.46
CA THR A 189 7.11 3.54 23.32
C THR A 189 8.25 3.40 22.32
N ASP A 190 7.91 3.21 21.06
CA ASP A 190 8.88 3.23 19.96
C ASP A 190 8.56 4.42 19.05
N CYS A 191 9.59 5.06 18.52
CA CYS A 191 9.48 6.23 17.66
C CYS A 191 10.17 5.97 16.34
N VAL A 192 9.47 6.25 15.24
CA VAL A 192 10.01 6.18 13.89
C VAL A 192 9.80 7.49 13.16
N HIS A 193 10.82 7.97 12.46
CA HIS A 193 10.69 9.13 11.59
C HIS A 193 10.13 8.69 10.22
N ILE A 194 8.89 9.05 9.94
CA ILE A 194 8.27 8.84 8.62
C ILE A 194 8.36 10.16 7.85
N ARG A 195 9.18 10.18 6.77
CA ARG A 195 9.22 11.33 5.89
C ARG A 195 7.97 11.33 5.03
N GLN A 196 7.03 12.20 5.35
CA GLN A 196 5.84 12.40 4.54
C GLN A 196 6.13 13.42 3.44
N VAL A 197 6.05 13.00 2.18
CA VAL A 197 6.06 13.91 1.04
C VAL A 197 4.63 14.36 0.81
N ILE A 198 4.30 15.56 1.26
CA ILE A 198 3.01 16.19 0.97
C ILE A 198 3.11 16.74 -0.45
N LEU A 199 2.48 16.07 -1.40
CA LEU A 199 2.21 16.63 -2.71
C LEU A 199 1.08 17.65 -2.53
N LEU A 200 1.45 18.93 -2.45
CA LEU A 200 0.47 20.02 -2.47
C LEU A 200 -0.18 20.00 -3.85
N THR A 201 -1.41 19.53 -3.92
CA THR A 201 -2.23 19.69 -5.12
C THR A 201 -2.61 21.16 -5.26
N PRO A 202 -2.71 21.71 -6.50
CA PRO A 202 -3.01 23.13 -6.73
C PRO A 202 -4.30 23.63 -6.05
N SER A 203 -5.21 22.75 -5.69
CA SER A 203 -6.45 23.04 -4.96
C SER A 203 -6.26 23.37 -3.47
N THR A 204 -5.07 23.18 -2.90
CA THR A 204 -4.78 23.50 -1.48
C THR A 204 -4.21 24.92 -1.28
N ILE A 205 -4.05 25.68 -2.37
CA ILE A 205 -3.48 27.05 -2.34
C ILE A 205 -4.57 28.15 -2.25
N LEU A 206 -5.84 27.77 -2.15
CA LEU A 206 -6.95 28.71 -2.01
C LEU A 206 -7.64 28.54 -0.64
N LEU A 207 -6.96 28.95 0.40
CA LEU A 207 -7.53 29.35 1.70
C LEU A 207 -6.63 30.39 2.35
#